data_1bb2d51e47c6006051de0ba3c8f8341f
#
_entry.id   1bb2d51e47c6006051de0ba3c8f8341f
#
_cell.length_a   1.000
_cell.length_b   1.000
_cell.length_c   1.000
_cell.angle_alpha   90.00
_cell.angle_beta   90.00
_cell.angle_gamma   90.00
#
_symmetry.space_group_name_H-M   'P 1'
#
loop_
_entity.id
_entity.type
_entity.pdbx_description
1 polymer ?
#
loop_
_entity_poly.entity_id
_entity_poly.type
_entity_poly.pdbx_seq_one_letter_code
_entity_poly.pdbx_strand_id
1 'polypeptide(L)'
;MINDFVAYTELADKKIIDAFTSSNVYLPAAEGLFSHVLNAQHIWIKRIAGEKSLYDVWQEHKKEDFATISIDNFTMIHACLETKTPDEVMVYKNSKGEEFNNTVGDMLLHMLNHSTYHRGQIITLLKNSGIKPPETDYIIFKRTNLL
;
A
#
# COMPACT_ATOMS: atom_id res chain seq x y z
N MET A 1 6.57 4.99 15.96
CA MET A 1 6.09 3.64 15.53
C MET A 1 5.39 3.69 14.18
N ILE A 2 4.35 4.52 14.00
CA ILE A 2 3.62 4.58 12.72
C ILE A 2 4.49 5.07 11.54
N ASN A 3 5.36 6.05 11.78
CA ASN A 3 6.31 6.55 10.77
C ASN A 3 7.25 5.45 10.27
N ASP A 4 7.78 4.62 11.18
CA ASP A 4 8.63 3.49 10.80
C ASP A 4 7.85 2.47 9.98
N PHE A 5 6.56 2.26 10.32
CA PHE A 5 5.74 1.30 9.60
C PHE A 5 5.33 1.81 8.22
N VAL A 6 5.15 3.13 8.06
CA VAL A 6 4.98 3.78 6.74
C VAL A 6 6.24 3.60 5.90
N ALA A 7 7.41 3.98 6.42
CA ALA A 7 8.69 3.84 5.70
C ALA A 7 8.98 2.37 5.31
N TYR A 8 8.70 1.43 6.22
CA TYR A 8 8.80 0.01 5.94
C TYR A 8 7.89 -0.42 4.78
N THR A 9 6.62 0.00 4.81
CA THR A 9 5.66 -0.39 3.78
C THR A 9 6.07 0.15 2.42
N GLU A 10 6.50 1.42 2.34
CA GLU A 10 7.00 2.05 1.13
C GLU A 10 8.20 1.28 0.53
N LEU A 11 9.19 0.95 1.35
CA LEU A 11 10.36 0.19 0.91
C LEU A 11 10.01 -1.26 0.51
N ALA A 12 9.11 -1.90 1.24
CA ALA A 12 8.67 -3.26 0.92
C ALA A 12 7.87 -3.29 -0.39
N ASP A 13 6.99 -2.31 -0.61
CA ASP A 13 6.23 -2.18 -1.86
C ASP A 13 7.17 -1.89 -3.05
N LYS A 14 8.21 -1.06 -2.84
CA LYS A 14 9.24 -0.85 -3.86
C LYS A 14 9.93 -2.15 -4.26
N LYS A 15 10.28 -3.01 -3.30
CA LYS A 15 10.88 -4.33 -3.60
C LYS A 15 9.92 -5.23 -4.40
N ILE A 16 8.63 -5.19 -4.12
CA ILE A 16 7.61 -5.91 -4.89
C ILE A 16 7.51 -5.36 -6.33
N ILE A 17 7.50 -4.03 -6.49
CA ILE A 17 7.48 -3.37 -7.80
C ILE A 17 8.72 -3.77 -8.60
N ASP A 18 9.91 -3.75 -8.00
CA ASP A 18 11.15 -4.16 -8.63
C ASP A 18 11.10 -5.64 -9.09
N ALA A 19 10.47 -6.52 -8.31
CA ALA A 19 10.28 -7.92 -8.71
C ALA A 19 9.35 -8.05 -9.94
N PHE A 20 8.26 -7.30 -9.99
CA PHE A 20 7.37 -7.28 -11.16
C PHE A 20 8.04 -6.70 -12.41
N THR A 21 8.74 -5.59 -12.28
CA THR A 21 9.34 -4.88 -13.42
C THR A 21 10.59 -5.57 -13.96
N SER A 22 11.30 -6.32 -13.12
CA SER A 22 12.46 -7.14 -13.52
C SER A 22 12.07 -8.43 -14.25
N SER A 23 10.80 -8.82 -14.20
CA SER A 23 10.28 -10.03 -14.85
C SER A 23 9.55 -9.69 -16.14
N ASN A 24 9.81 -10.44 -17.20
CA ASN A 24 9.03 -10.37 -18.44
C ASN A 24 7.76 -11.23 -18.41
N VAL A 25 7.52 -11.94 -17.31
CA VAL A 25 6.34 -12.80 -17.14
C VAL A 25 5.16 -11.95 -16.71
N TYR A 26 4.02 -12.12 -17.37
CA TYR A 26 2.75 -11.55 -16.94
C TYR A 26 2.11 -12.46 -15.88
N LEU A 27 1.81 -11.90 -14.73
CA LEU A 27 1.24 -12.60 -13.56
C LEU A 27 -0.09 -11.96 -13.16
N PRO A 28 -1.20 -12.26 -13.88
CA PRO A 28 -2.46 -11.56 -13.71
C PRO A 28 -2.97 -11.57 -12.26
N ALA A 29 -2.89 -12.70 -11.57
CA ALA A 29 -3.33 -12.80 -10.18
C ALA A 29 -2.49 -11.93 -9.22
N ALA A 30 -1.17 -11.95 -9.36
CA ALA A 30 -0.27 -11.17 -8.53
C ALA A 30 -0.34 -9.66 -8.86
N GLU A 31 -0.37 -9.31 -10.15
CA GLU A 31 -0.48 -7.93 -10.61
C GLU A 31 -1.83 -7.31 -10.24
N GLY A 32 -2.93 -8.08 -10.38
CA GLY A 32 -4.27 -7.64 -9.93
C GLY A 32 -4.33 -7.42 -8.41
N LEU A 33 -3.70 -8.30 -7.64
CA LEU A 33 -3.65 -8.17 -6.19
C LEU A 33 -2.78 -6.98 -5.76
N PHE A 34 -1.66 -6.70 -6.45
CA PHE A 34 -0.86 -5.52 -6.16
C PHE A 34 -1.56 -4.22 -6.59
N SER A 35 -2.30 -4.23 -7.70
CA SER A 35 -3.20 -3.13 -8.08
C SER A 35 -4.19 -2.82 -6.96
N HIS A 36 -4.78 -3.85 -6.36
CA HIS A 36 -5.68 -3.69 -5.21
C HIS A 36 -4.99 -3.09 -3.98
N VAL A 37 -3.74 -3.46 -3.70
CA VAL A 37 -2.95 -2.83 -2.62
C VAL A 37 -2.78 -1.33 -2.88
N LEU A 38 -2.36 -0.95 -4.09
CA LEU A 38 -2.19 0.45 -4.47
C LEU A 38 -3.51 1.25 -4.42
N ASN A 39 -4.60 0.64 -4.88
CA ASN A 39 -5.93 1.24 -4.81
C ASN A 39 -6.39 1.46 -3.36
N ALA A 40 -6.17 0.48 -2.48
CA ALA A 40 -6.53 0.59 -1.08
C ALA A 40 -5.74 1.72 -0.39
N GLN A 41 -4.43 1.81 -0.62
CA GLN A 41 -3.61 2.92 -0.12
C GLN A 41 -4.17 4.27 -0.58
N HIS A 42 -4.45 4.39 -1.88
CA HIS A 42 -5.02 5.61 -2.47
C HIS A 42 -6.38 5.98 -1.87
N ILE A 43 -7.30 5.01 -1.79
CA ILE A 43 -8.66 5.22 -1.26
C ILE A 43 -8.59 5.69 0.19
N TRP A 44 -7.77 5.05 1.03
CA TRP A 44 -7.70 5.39 2.44
C TRP A 44 -7.05 6.75 2.68
N ILE A 45 -5.96 7.08 1.97
CA ILE A 45 -5.34 8.39 2.13
C ILE A 45 -6.24 9.52 1.60
N LYS A 46 -7.00 9.30 0.53
CA LYS A 46 -8.00 10.24 0.03
C LYS A 46 -9.16 10.44 1.02
N ARG A 47 -9.61 9.39 1.69
CA ARG A 47 -10.60 9.51 2.78
C ARG A 47 -10.09 10.38 3.94
N ILE A 48 -8.84 10.19 4.35
CA ILE A 48 -8.20 11.04 5.38
C ILE A 48 -8.10 12.49 4.91
N ALA A 49 -7.81 12.72 3.65
CA ALA A 49 -7.75 14.07 3.07
C ALA A 49 -9.14 14.71 2.83
N GLY A 50 -10.24 13.95 2.99
CA GLY A 50 -11.58 14.41 2.65
C GLY A 50 -11.82 14.55 1.15
N GLU A 51 -11.05 13.84 0.34
CA GLU A 51 -11.09 13.87 -1.12
C GLU A 51 -11.66 12.58 -1.71
N LYS A 52 -12.14 12.66 -2.94
CA LYS A 52 -12.62 11.51 -3.68
C LYS A 52 -11.44 10.71 -4.25
N SER A 53 -11.51 9.38 -4.15
CA SER A 53 -10.57 8.49 -4.81
C SER A 53 -10.65 8.59 -6.33
N LEU A 54 -9.50 8.46 -6.99
CA LEU A 54 -9.39 8.36 -8.45
C LEU A 54 -9.55 6.92 -8.95
N TYR A 55 -9.42 5.94 -8.06
CA TYR A 55 -9.41 4.52 -8.40
C TYR A 55 -10.55 3.77 -7.72
N ASP A 56 -11.08 2.77 -8.42
CA ASP A 56 -11.97 1.77 -7.84
C ASP A 56 -11.19 0.72 -7.07
N VAL A 57 -11.84 0.05 -6.12
CA VAL A 57 -11.20 -0.92 -5.20
C VAL A 57 -10.43 -2.01 -5.94
N TRP A 58 -10.97 -2.53 -7.03
CA TRP A 58 -10.40 -3.62 -7.83
C TRP A 58 -9.97 -3.18 -9.24
N GLN A 59 -9.74 -1.88 -9.43
CA GLN A 59 -9.20 -1.38 -10.70
C GLN A 59 -7.82 -1.99 -10.95
N GLU A 60 -7.62 -2.57 -12.12
CA GLU A 60 -6.31 -3.11 -12.52
C GLU A 60 -5.45 -2.01 -13.13
N HIS A 61 -4.17 -2.04 -12.79
CA HIS A 61 -3.13 -1.18 -13.34
C HIS A 61 -2.08 -2.03 -14.03
N LYS A 62 -1.43 -1.46 -15.03
CA LYS A 62 -0.26 -2.08 -15.66
C LYS A 62 0.92 -2.00 -14.70
N LYS A 63 1.77 -3.02 -14.68
CA LYS A 63 2.96 -3.04 -13.81
C LYS A 63 3.92 -1.87 -14.06
N GLU A 64 3.92 -1.32 -15.27
CA GLU A 64 4.70 -0.14 -15.63
C GLU A 64 4.25 1.13 -14.88
N ASP A 65 3.00 1.18 -14.42
CA ASP A 65 2.43 2.30 -13.68
C ASP A 65 2.57 2.16 -12.16
N PHE A 66 2.92 0.98 -11.66
CA PHE A 66 2.97 0.69 -10.23
C PHE A 66 3.87 1.64 -9.45
N ALA A 67 5.07 1.94 -9.97
CA ALA A 67 6.01 2.83 -9.32
C ALA A 67 5.46 4.25 -9.17
N THR A 68 4.85 4.79 -10.23
CA THR A 68 4.26 6.13 -10.22
C THR A 68 3.11 6.22 -9.22
N ILE A 69 2.18 5.26 -9.24
CA ILE A 69 1.04 5.23 -8.31
C ILE A 69 1.52 5.11 -6.86
N SER A 70 2.52 4.26 -6.60
CA SER A 70 3.10 4.09 -5.28
C SER A 70 3.74 5.38 -4.77
N ILE A 71 4.54 6.07 -5.59
CA ILE A 71 5.16 7.35 -5.25
C ILE A 71 4.09 8.40 -4.90
N ASP A 72 3.04 8.51 -5.71
CA ASP A 72 1.94 9.44 -5.47
C ASP A 72 1.23 9.14 -4.14
N ASN A 73 0.93 7.87 -3.87
CA ASN A 73 0.32 7.44 -2.63
C ASN A 73 1.19 7.81 -1.41
N PHE A 74 2.47 7.43 -1.42
CA PHE A 74 3.36 7.69 -0.28
C PHE A 74 3.67 9.18 -0.10
N THR A 75 3.69 9.96 -1.17
CA THR A 75 3.76 11.44 -1.08
C THR A 75 2.58 11.99 -0.26
N MET A 76 1.36 11.52 -0.53
CA MET A 76 0.18 11.93 0.24
C MET A 76 0.21 11.40 1.68
N ILE A 77 0.69 10.17 1.90
CA ILE A 77 0.81 9.58 3.23
C ILE A 77 1.81 10.36 4.09
N HIS A 78 2.96 10.72 3.54
CA HIS A 78 3.96 11.55 4.25
C HIS A 78 3.39 12.94 4.59
N ALA A 79 2.72 13.60 3.65
CA ALA A 79 2.04 14.87 3.93
C ALA A 79 0.96 14.74 5.01
N CYS A 80 0.24 13.62 5.07
CA CYS A 80 -0.71 13.33 6.14
C CYS A 80 0.00 13.22 7.50
N LEU A 81 1.14 12.52 7.59
CA LEU A 81 1.90 12.40 8.84
C LEU A 81 2.43 13.74 9.36
N GLU A 82 2.67 14.70 8.48
CA GLU A 82 3.11 16.05 8.85
C GLU A 82 1.97 16.97 9.30
N THR A 83 0.76 16.74 8.79
CA THR A 83 -0.38 17.69 8.94
C THR A 83 -1.49 17.19 9.84
N LYS A 84 -1.55 15.90 10.14
CA LYS A 84 -2.61 15.27 10.93
C LYS A 84 -2.07 14.63 12.19
N THR A 85 -2.88 14.62 13.25
CA THR A 85 -2.57 13.85 14.46
C THR A 85 -3.25 12.47 14.41
N PRO A 86 -2.65 11.44 15.00
CA PRO A 86 -3.24 10.09 15.00
C PRO A 86 -4.63 10.02 15.63
N ASP A 87 -4.93 10.88 16.60
CA ASP A 87 -6.21 10.89 17.32
C ASP A 87 -7.31 11.71 16.63
N GLU A 88 -6.98 12.40 15.53
CA GLU A 88 -7.96 13.17 14.78
C GLU A 88 -9.01 12.23 14.16
N VAL A 89 -10.29 12.53 14.41
CA VAL A 89 -11.40 11.71 13.91
C VAL A 89 -11.83 12.21 12.54
N MET A 90 -11.87 11.28 11.57
CA MET A 90 -12.33 11.52 10.21
C MET A 90 -13.68 10.85 9.99
N VAL A 91 -14.62 11.57 9.36
CA VAL A 91 -15.89 11.03 8.91
C VAL A 91 -15.76 10.73 7.41
N TYR A 92 -16.12 9.53 7.01
CA TYR A 92 -16.03 9.11 5.61
C TYR A 92 -17.15 8.14 5.22
N LYS A 93 -17.35 7.95 3.93
CA LYS A 93 -18.28 6.93 3.41
C LYS A 93 -17.49 5.77 2.79
N ASN A 94 -17.99 4.55 3.02
CA ASN A 94 -17.46 3.39 2.32
C ASN A 94 -17.95 3.35 0.85
N SER A 95 -17.54 2.32 0.09
CA SER A 95 -17.94 2.13 -1.30
C SER A 95 -19.46 1.89 -1.50
N LYS A 96 -20.19 1.56 -0.42
CA LYS A 96 -21.65 1.39 -0.42
C LYS A 96 -22.40 2.66 -0.01
N GLY A 97 -21.69 3.75 0.30
CA GLY A 97 -22.29 5.02 0.76
C GLY A 97 -22.64 5.06 2.25
N GLU A 98 -22.28 4.03 3.01
CA GLU A 98 -22.49 3.99 4.47
C GLU A 98 -21.44 4.88 5.15
N GLU A 99 -21.88 5.69 6.14
CA GLU A 99 -21.03 6.62 6.86
C GLU A 99 -20.38 5.96 8.08
N PHE A 100 -19.09 6.21 8.23
CA PHE A 100 -18.28 5.75 9.35
C PHE A 100 -17.40 6.87 9.87
N ASN A 101 -16.90 6.70 11.09
CA ASN A 101 -15.84 7.52 11.66
C ASN A 101 -14.75 6.64 12.27
N ASN A 102 -13.51 7.04 12.05
CA ASN A 102 -12.33 6.40 12.65
C ASN A 102 -11.26 7.45 12.87
N THR A 103 -10.31 7.15 13.73
CA THR A 103 -9.15 8.01 13.88
C THR A 103 -8.22 7.90 12.69
N VAL A 104 -7.45 8.94 12.43
CA VAL A 104 -6.38 8.91 11.38
C VAL A 104 -5.41 7.75 11.65
N GLY A 105 -5.06 7.51 12.93
CA GLY A 105 -4.21 6.39 13.33
C GLY A 105 -4.78 5.03 12.95
N ASP A 106 -6.09 4.80 13.20
CA ASP A 106 -6.76 3.54 12.81
C ASP A 106 -6.78 3.35 11.30
N MET A 107 -7.06 4.43 10.54
CA MET A 107 -7.12 4.39 9.08
C MET A 107 -5.75 4.10 8.48
N LEU A 108 -4.69 4.73 8.98
CA LEU A 108 -3.31 4.47 8.55
C LEU A 108 -2.90 3.04 8.93
N LEU A 109 -3.16 2.60 10.16
CA LEU A 109 -2.82 1.24 10.59
C LEU A 109 -3.53 0.19 9.74
N HIS A 110 -4.83 0.40 9.45
CA HIS A 110 -5.58 -0.50 8.56
C HIS A 110 -4.90 -0.58 7.18
N MET A 111 -4.58 0.55 6.57
CA MET A 111 -3.96 0.62 5.24
C MET A 111 -2.61 -0.12 5.20
N LEU A 112 -1.76 0.09 6.20
CA LEU A 112 -0.44 -0.53 6.30
C LEU A 112 -0.53 -2.04 6.55
N ASN A 113 -1.45 -2.45 7.44
CA ASN A 113 -1.71 -3.86 7.72
C ASN A 113 -2.31 -4.59 6.51
N HIS A 114 -3.23 -3.95 5.79
CA HIS A 114 -3.80 -4.44 4.55
C HIS A 114 -2.72 -4.66 3.47
N SER A 115 -1.78 -3.72 3.33
CA SER A 115 -0.63 -3.87 2.43
C SER A 115 0.24 -5.07 2.82
N THR A 116 0.52 -5.26 4.10
CA THR A 116 1.29 -6.41 4.59
C THR A 116 0.57 -7.73 4.34
N TYR A 117 -0.73 -7.80 4.58
CA TYR A 117 -1.55 -8.99 4.35
C TYR A 117 -1.51 -9.45 2.89
N HIS A 118 -1.76 -8.54 1.95
CA HIS A 118 -1.75 -8.87 0.52
C HIS A 118 -0.34 -9.08 -0.03
N ARG A 119 0.67 -8.39 0.49
CA ARG A 119 2.07 -8.63 0.13
C ARG A 119 2.50 -10.07 0.40
N GLY A 120 2.09 -10.65 1.52
CA GLY A 120 2.34 -12.07 1.80
C GLY A 120 1.74 -13.00 0.74
N GLN A 121 0.54 -12.71 0.26
CA GLN A 121 -0.12 -13.46 -0.82
C GLN A 121 0.63 -13.28 -2.16
N ILE A 122 1.04 -12.06 -2.49
CA ILE A 122 1.81 -11.75 -3.70
C ILE A 122 3.14 -12.50 -3.71
N ILE A 123 3.86 -12.51 -2.59
CA ILE A 123 5.12 -13.26 -2.43
C ILE A 123 4.92 -14.75 -2.74
N THR A 124 3.83 -15.34 -2.26
CA THR A 124 3.48 -16.72 -2.55
C THR A 124 3.24 -16.95 -4.05
N LEU A 125 2.50 -16.04 -4.70
CA LEU A 125 2.24 -16.11 -6.15
C LEU A 125 3.52 -15.97 -6.97
N LEU A 126 4.41 -15.05 -6.61
CA LEU A 126 5.73 -14.89 -7.25
C LEU A 126 6.56 -16.18 -7.15
N LYS A 127 6.65 -16.74 -5.93
CA LYS A 127 7.38 -17.97 -5.68
C LYS A 127 6.84 -19.14 -6.49
N ASN A 128 5.53 -19.32 -6.55
CA ASN A 128 4.88 -20.37 -7.32
C ASN A 128 5.08 -20.23 -8.83
N SER A 129 5.38 -19.02 -9.30
CA SER A 129 5.68 -18.72 -10.71
C SER A 129 7.18 -18.81 -11.04
N GLY A 130 8.01 -19.29 -10.12
CA GLY A 130 9.46 -19.42 -10.31
C GLY A 130 10.24 -18.11 -10.20
N ILE A 131 9.60 -17.03 -9.77
CA ILE A 131 10.25 -15.75 -9.51
C ILE A 131 10.73 -15.75 -8.06
N LYS A 132 12.03 -15.44 -7.87
CA LYS A 132 12.57 -15.29 -6.52
C LYS A 132 11.89 -14.09 -5.84
N PRO A 133 11.11 -14.30 -4.77
CA PRO A 133 10.46 -13.20 -4.08
C PRO A 133 11.48 -12.37 -3.30
N PRO A 134 11.24 -11.06 -3.14
CA PRO A 134 12.05 -10.22 -2.28
C PRO A 134 11.83 -10.56 -0.80
N GLU A 135 12.85 -10.36 0.02
CA GLU A 135 12.70 -10.37 1.47
C GLU A 135 12.06 -9.07 1.94
N THR A 136 10.91 -9.20 2.62
CA THR A 136 10.11 -8.05 3.08
C THR A 136 9.78 -8.11 4.58
N ASP A 137 10.47 -8.93 5.37
CA ASP A 137 10.27 -8.96 6.81
C ASP A 137 10.77 -7.66 7.46
N TYR A 138 9.94 -7.04 8.30
CA TYR A 138 10.22 -5.78 8.97
C TYR A 138 11.58 -5.76 9.68
N ILE A 139 11.92 -6.84 10.38
CA ILE A 139 13.16 -6.90 11.15
C ILE A 139 14.42 -6.86 10.27
N ILE A 140 14.33 -7.30 9.03
CA ILE A 140 15.45 -7.26 8.08
C ILE A 140 15.78 -5.80 7.73
N PHE A 141 14.77 -4.98 7.51
CA PHE A 141 14.96 -3.54 7.23
C PHE A 141 15.61 -2.82 8.42
N LYS A 142 15.20 -3.16 9.65
CA LYS A 142 15.83 -2.61 10.87
C LYS A 142 17.29 -3.04 11.01
N ARG A 143 17.60 -4.31 10.79
CA ARG A 143 18.97 -4.86 10.90
C ARG A 143 19.91 -4.31 9.84
N THR A 144 19.39 -3.92 8.69
CA THR A 144 20.16 -3.35 7.58
C THR A 144 20.17 -1.82 7.57
N ASN A 145 19.67 -1.16 8.63
CA ASN A 145 19.61 0.29 8.78
C ASN A 145 18.88 1.00 7.60
N LEU A 146 17.83 0.38 7.08
CA LEU A 146 16.97 0.97 6.05
C LEU A 146 15.78 1.75 6.65
N LEU A 147 15.55 1.58 7.96
CA LEU A 147 14.51 2.25 8.75
C LEU A 147 15.09 2.96 9.96
#